data_36e6b1503b4bd0cbb19cc8c42e90f7af
#
_entry.id   36e6b1503b4bd0cbb19cc8c42e90f7af
#
_cell.length_a   1.000
_cell.length_b   1.000
_cell.length_c   1.000
_cell.angle_alpha   90.00
_cell.angle_beta   90.00
_cell.angle_gamma   90.00
#
_symmetry.space_group_name_H-M   'P 1'
#
loop_
_entity.id
_entity.type
_entity.pdbx_description
1 polymer ?
#
loop_
_entity_poly.entity_id
_entity_poly.type
_entity_poly.pdbx_seq_one_letter_code
_entity_poly.pdbx_strand_id
1 'polypeptide(L)'
;MITLIATLKVKDGSLDEAIRILKEIVPQVKASEPGCLEYIPHTVRGDDKTIIFYEKYSDKDALKLHSANLMKNMEKLFPLLEPGMDIKTCFEIIR
;
A
#
# COMPACT_ATOMS: atom_id res chain seq x y z
N MET A 1 16.36 2.79 7.12
CA MET A 1 14.93 2.66 6.83
C MET A 1 14.68 2.44 5.35
N ILE A 2 13.62 1.74 5.05
CA ILE A 2 13.27 1.42 3.66
C ILE A 2 11.93 2.09 3.36
N THR A 3 11.85 2.81 2.24
CA THR A 3 10.62 3.45 1.78
C THR A 3 10.12 2.75 0.52
N LEU A 4 8.84 2.44 0.47
CA LEU A 4 8.21 1.96 -0.76
C LEU A 4 7.25 3.01 -1.28
N ILE A 5 7.27 3.20 -2.59
CA ILE A 5 6.25 3.97 -3.30
C ILE A 5 5.56 2.99 -4.23
N ALA A 6 4.31 2.67 -3.92
CA ALA A 6 3.54 1.69 -4.69
C ALA A 6 2.40 2.40 -5.42
N THR A 7 2.30 2.17 -6.72
CA THR A 7 1.22 2.72 -7.54
C THR A 7 0.31 1.59 -7.99
N LEU A 8 -0.98 1.70 -7.66
CA LEU A 8 -1.99 0.72 -8.03
C LEU A 8 -3.02 1.39 -8.94
N LYS A 9 -3.52 0.63 -9.90
CA LYS A 9 -4.63 1.07 -10.74
C LYS A 9 -5.87 0.30 -10.32
N VAL A 10 -6.97 1.00 -10.08
CA VAL A 10 -8.26 0.38 -9.79
C VAL A 10 -9.08 0.28 -11.06
N LYS A 11 -9.96 -0.71 -11.10
CA LYS A 11 -10.91 -0.88 -12.21
C LYS A 11 -11.87 0.31 -12.27
N ASP A 12 -12.43 0.56 -13.44
CA ASP A 12 -13.37 1.65 -13.65
C ASP A 12 -14.52 1.61 -12.62
N GLY A 13 -14.76 2.76 -11.99
CA GLY A 13 -15.85 2.88 -11.02
C GLY A 13 -15.59 2.23 -9.66
N SER A 14 -14.37 1.73 -9.40
CA SER A 14 -14.06 0.98 -8.18
C SER A 14 -13.33 1.78 -7.12
N LEU A 15 -13.02 3.06 -7.37
CA LEU A 15 -12.20 3.83 -6.43
C LEU A 15 -12.85 3.98 -5.06
N ASP A 16 -14.13 4.32 -5.00
CA ASP A 16 -14.83 4.53 -3.72
C ASP A 16 -14.86 3.26 -2.88
N GLU A 17 -15.12 2.11 -3.51
CA GLU A 17 -15.10 0.82 -2.84
C GLU A 17 -13.69 0.47 -2.35
N ALA A 18 -12.67 0.73 -3.17
CA ALA A 18 -11.27 0.51 -2.80
C ALA A 18 -10.89 1.35 -1.59
N ILE A 19 -11.30 2.62 -1.56
CA ILE A 19 -11.04 3.51 -0.42
C ILE A 19 -11.71 2.96 0.85
N ARG A 20 -12.94 2.52 0.76
CA ARG A 20 -13.67 1.93 1.89
C ARG A 20 -12.92 0.73 2.45
N ILE A 21 -12.45 -0.17 1.58
CA ILE A 21 -11.71 -1.37 1.98
C ILE A 21 -10.38 -0.98 2.62
N LEU A 22 -9.66 0.00 2.06
CA LEU A 22 -8.39 0.46 2.60
C LEU A 22 -8.53 1.08 3.99
N LYS A 23 -9.62 1.77 4.26
CA LYS A 23 -9.89 2.31 5.60
C LYS A 23 -10.04 1.22 6.66
N GLU A 24 -10.42 0.01 6.26
CA GLU A 24 -10.47 -1.16 7.14
C GLU A 24 -9.11 -1.86 7.24
N ILE A 25 -8.43 -2.04 6.11
CA ILE A 25 -7.19 -2.82 6.03
C ILE A 25 -6.02 -2.11 6.70
N VAL A 26 -5.83 -0.82 6.41
CA VAL A 26 -4.63 -0.08 6.82
C VAL A 26 -4.42 -0.08 8.34
N PRO A 27 -5.44 0.20 9.17
CA PRO A 27 -5.25 0.11 10.61
C PRO A 27 -4.87 -1.28 11.10
N GLN A 28 -5.40 -2.33 10.46
CA GLN A 28 -5.08 -3.71 10.83
C GLN A 28 -3.64 -4.06 10.50
N VAL A 29 -3.14 -3.63 9.34
CA VAL A 29 -1.74 -3.82 8.94
C VAL A 29 -0.81 -3.13 9.93
N LYS A 30 -1.08 -1.87 10.25
CA LYS A 30 -0.25 -1.11 11.18
C LYS A 30 -0.25 -1.72 12.59
N ALA A 31 -1.37 -2.26 13.03
CA ALA A 31 -1.47 -2.90 14.34
C ALA A 31 -0.71 -4.22 14.41
N SER A 32 -0.67 -4.99 13.31
CA SER A 32 -0.04 -6.31 13.27
C SER A 32 1.43 -6.29 12.86
N GLU A 33 1.93 -5.18 12.33
CA GLU A 33 3.29 -5.06 11.80
C GLU A 33 4.01 -3.87 12.45
N PRO A 34 4.61 -4.05 13.64
CA PRO A 34 5.26 -2.93 14.35
C PRO A 34 6.38 -2.25 13.57
N GLY A 35 7.06 -2.99 12.70
CA GLY A 35 8.13 -2.43 11.86
C GLY A 35 7.63 -1.65 10.65
N CYS A 36 6.33 -1.67 10.38
CA CYS A 36 5.70 -0.83 9.36
C CYS A 36 5.40 0.54 9.98
N LEU A 37 6.30 1.50 9.74
CA LEU A 37 6.24 2.81 10.38
C LEU A 37 5.23 3.74 9.73
N GLU A 38 5.11 3.66 8.40
CA GLU A 38 4.13 4.40 7.63
C GLU A 38 3.49 3.47 6.60
N TYR A 39 2.18 3.60 6.43
CA TYR A 39 1.44 2.83 5.45
C TYR A 39 0.23 3.68 5.03
N ILE A 40 0.47 4.62 4.11
CA ILE A 40 -0.47 5.69 3.82
C ILE A 40 -0.85 5.66 2.34
N PRO A 41 -2.06 5.17 2.01
CA PRO A 41 -2.58 5.28 0.65
C PRO A 41 -3.08 6.69 0.36
N HIS A 42 -2.91 7.12 -0.89
CA HIS A 42 -3.30 8.44 -1.36
C HIS A 42 -4.12 8.31 -2.64
N THR A 43 -5.09 9.18 -2.78
CA THR A 43 -5.70 9.41 -4.10
C THR A 43 -4.88 10.44 -4.86
N VAL A 44 -5.08 10.52 -6.17
CA VAL A 44 -4.36 11.46 -7.04
C VAL A 44 -5.36 12.46 -7.60
N ARG A 45 -5.02 13.73 -7.50
CA ARG A 45 -5.86 14.81 -8.01
C ARG A 45 -6.12 14.65 -9.51
N GLY A 46 -7.40 14.64 -9.89
CA GLY A 46 -7.79 14.53 -11.29
C GLY A 46 -7.69 13.12 -11.87
N ASP A 47 -7.44 12.10 -11.03
CA ASP A 47 -7.30 10.71 -11.47
C ASP A 47 -8.10 9.82 -10.52
N ASP A 48 -9.19 9.25 -11.02
CA ASP A 48 -10.09 8.39 -10.24
C ASP A 48 -9.76 6.90 -10.34
N LYS A 49 -8.59 6.56 -10.89
CA LYS A 49 -8.17 5.18 -11.11
C LYS A 49 -6.84 4.83 -10.44
N THR A 50 -6.21 5.78 -9.77
CA THR A 50 -4.87 5.58 -9.21
C THR A 50 -4.88 5.75 -7.70
N ILE A 51 -4.21 4.82 -7.01
CA ILE A 51 -3.91 4.93 -5.59
C ILE A 51 -2.41 4.80 -5.45
N ILE A 52 -1.79 5.72 -4.69
CA ILE A 52 -0.36 5.69 -4.42
C ILE A 52 -0.16 5.46 -2.93
N PHE A 53 0.61 4.44 -2.59
CA PHE A 53 1.00 4.17 -1.21
C PHE A 53 2.37 4.77 -0.92
N TYR A 54 2.46 5.49 0.18
CA TYR A 54 3.72 5.82 0.82
C TYR A 54 3.89 4.87 2.01
N GLU A 55 4.98 4.09 2.00
CA GLU A 55 5.22 3.07 3.02
C GLU A 55 6.64 3.22 3.55
N LYS A 56 6.80 3.00 4.85
CA LYS A 56 8.13 3.06 5.47
C LYS A 56 8.29 1.89 6.44
N TYR A 57 9.43 1.22 6.34
CA TYR A 57 9.77 0.05 7.15
C TYR A 57 11.07 0.29 7.89
N SER A 58 11.14 -0.20 9.15
CA SER A 58 12.30 0.01 10.00
C SER A 58 13.55 -0.69 9.47
N ASP A 59 13.40 -1.86 8.85
CA ASP A 59 14.49 -2.69 8.34
C ASP A 59 14.00 -3.72 7.32
N LYS A 60 14.92 -4.54 6.82
CA LYS A 60 14.60 -5.58 5.84
C LYS A 60 13.66 -6.65 6.38
N ASP A 61 13.77 -6.99 7.65
CA ASP A 61 12.91 -8.01 8.26
C ASP A 61 11.47 -7.53 8.35
N ALA A 62 11.26 -6.27 8.68
CA ALA A 62 9.93 -5.66 8.68
C ALA A 62 9.31 -5.67 7.27
N LEU A 63 10.10 -5.38 6.24
CA LEU A 63 9.63 -5.44 4.86
C LEU A 63 9.31 -6.87 4.44
N LYS A 64 10.13 -7.86 4.82
CA LYS A 64 9.86 -9.27 4.54
C LYS A 64 8.56 -9.73 5.17
N LEU A 65 8.30 -9.34 6.41
CA LEU A 65 7.05 -9.68 7.09
C LEU A 65 5.85 -9.09 6.36
N HIS A 66 5.95 -7.82 5.96
CA HIS A 66 4.89 -7.16 5.18
C HIS A 66 4.64 -7.91 3.87
N SER A 67 5.68 -8.25 3.14
CA SER A 67 5.57 -8.97 1.87
C SER A 67 4.94 -10.35 2.04
N ALA A 68 5.30 -11.05 3.12
CA ALA A 68 4.73 -12.37 3.41
C ALA A 68 3.23 -12.30 3.71
N ASN A 69 2.77 -11.20 4.29
CA ASN A 69 1.37 -11.01 4.66
C ASN A 69 0.53 -10.31 3.58
N LEU A 70 1.18 -9.83 2.52
CA LEU A 70 0.55 -8.94 1.54
C LEU A 70 -0.69 -9.56 0.90
N MET A 71 -0.60 -10.80 0.43
CA MET A 71 -1.71 -11.45 -0.26
C MET A 71 -2.93 -11.58 0.66
N LYS A 72 -2.70 -11.96 1.90
CA LYS A 72 -3.76 -12.10 2.89
C LYS A 72 -4.38 -10.73 3.25
N ASN A 73 -3.52 -9.75 3.50
CA ASN A 73 -3.97 -8.41 3.90
C ASN A 73 -4.77 -7.72 2.81
N MET A 74 -4.41 -7.94 1.54
CA MET A 74 -5.01 -7.25 0.39
C MET A 74 -6.04 -8.09 -0.35
N GLU A 75 -6.45 -9.21 0.23
CA GLU A 75 -7.36 -10.17 -0.40
C GLU A 75 -8.64 -9.51 -0.93
N LYS A 76 -9.25 -8.61 -0.15
CA LYS A 76 -10.49 -7.93 -0.52
C LYS A 76 -10.27 -6.85 -1.58
N LEU A 77 -9.05 -6.33 -1.67
CA LEU A 77 -8.74 -5.25 -2.60
C LEU A 77 -8.39 -5.76 -3.99
N PHE A 78 -7.69 -6.88 -4.11
CA PHE A 78 -7.21 -7.39 -5.38
C PHE A 78 -8.29 -7.49 -6.48
N PRO A 79 -9.53 -7.94 -6.20
CA PRO A 79 -10.56 -7.98 -7.25
C PRO A 79 -10.89 -6.63 -7.88
N LEU A 80 -10.59 -5.53 -7.20
CA LEU A 80 -10.85 -4.18 -7.68
C LEU A 80 -9.69 -3.57 -8.45
N LEU A 81 -8.55 -4.27 -8.53
CA LEU A 81 -7.34 -3.74 -9.13
C LEU A 81 -7.15 -4.22 -10.56
N GLU A 82 -6.62 -3.33 -11.41
CA GLU A 82 -6.06 -3.71 -12.70
C GLU A 82 -4.72 -4.43 -12.45
N PRO A 83 -4.31 -5.34 -13.35
CA PRO A 83 -3.00 -5.97 -13.24
C PRO A 83 -1.87 -4.95 -13.41
N GLY A 84 -0.73 -5.22 -12.80
CA GLY A 84 0.47 -4.39 -13.00
C GLY A 84 0.66 -3.34 -11.92
N MET A 85 0.88 -3.77 -10.69
CA MET A 85 1.29 -2.87 -9.61
C MET A 85 2.72 -2.42 -9.84
N ASP A 86 2.98 -1.11 -9.73
CA ASP A 86 4.34 -0.57 -9.77
C ASP A 86 4.83 -0.31 -8.35
N ILE A 87 5.96 -0.91 -7.99
CA ILE A 87 6.54 -0.72 -6.65
C ILE A 87 7.98 -0.28 -6.81
N LYS A 88 8.32 0.86 -6.18
CA LYS A 88 9.69 1.36 -6.11
C LYS A 88 10.19 1.23 -4.68
N THR A 89 11.32 0.56 -4.51
CA THR A 89 12.02 0.50 -3.24
C THR A 89 13.02 1.66 -3.19
N CYS A 90 12.88 2.51 -2.18
CA CYS A 90 13.63 3.76 -2.10
C CYS A 90 14.39 3.83 -0.78
N PHE A 91 15.49 4.55 -0.80
CA PHE A 91 16.31 4.78 0.38
C PHE A 91 16.49 6.28 0.57
N GLU A 92 16.37 6.73 1.81
CA GLU A 92 16.52 8.14 2.12
C GLU A 92 17.94 8.62 1.77
N ILE A 93 18.04 9.75 1.06
CA ILE A 93 19.31 10.38 0.76
C ILE A 93 19.79 11.17 1.98
N ILE A 94 18.84 11.82 2.66
CA ILE A 94 19.09 12.63 3.84
C ILE A 94 17.85 12.61 4.73
N ARG A 95 18.06 12.80 6.00
CA ARG A 95 16.97 12.84 6.97
C ARG A 95 16.90 14.19 7.65
#